data_066887abc9aa007896e4ad7a11d13512
#
_entry.id   066887abc9aa007896e4ad7a11d13512
#
_cell.length_a   1.000
_cell.length_b   1.000
_cell.length_c   1.000
_cell.angle_alpha   90.00
_cell.angle_beta   90.00
_cell.angle_gamma   90.00
#
_symmetry.space_group_name_H-M   'P 1'
#
loop_
_entity.id
_entity.type
_entity.pdbx_description
1 polymer ?
#
loop_
_entity_poly.entity_id
_entity_poly.type
_entity_poly.pdbx_seq_one_letter_code
_entity_poly.pdbx_strand_id
1 'polypeptide(L)'
;MLFTIVTNKYFNKNSNTYNISIQFKMSLQSLIDKPKELLELINDCLKPKKEEKKKFGEVFTPINLINEMLDKLPKKVWNDKNLKWLDPCCGMGNFPIVVYLRLMESLQDEIKNTKKRKKHILENMLFMSEINKKNISICKQIFDINNEYNLNIYEGDSLKVNFYNEFGIEQFDIIIGNPPYNAPGIKATGNTIWQVFVNNSIELLKQNGFLCFVHPNGWRKPNTEKGKFYGLFKKMTNENTMLYLEIHNTKDGLKQFNCGTRYDWYVLQKKNNDNYKTKIIDQNNVMYKINLNKYTWLANCELELIDKLIANEDEEKCQILYSRSSYEPRKKWMSKIKTKEFKYPVVHSTPRDNPRFIWSNRNDNGHYGIKKVIFGESGINNPIIDIDGKYAMSHGAMSIIIDNVKEGKKLSKFLCSEIFDRIIKACLWSSFRIEWSMFKDFKKNFYELLEE
;
A
#
# COMPACT_ATOMS: atom_id res chain seq x y z
N MET A 1 34.65 9.91 4.64
CA MET A 1 35.21 10.74 5.74
C MET A 1 35.11 12.26 5.51
N LEU A 2 35.29 12.77 4.31
CA LEU A 2 35.07 14.20 4.01
C LEU A 2 33.58 14.62 4.08
N PHE A 3 32.63 13.79 3.70
CA PHE A 3 31.19 14.10 3.67
C PHE A 3 30.55 14.23 5.07
N THR A 4 30.99 13.48 6.06
CA THR A 4 30.48 13.60 7.45
C THR A 4 30.91 14.92 8.12
N ILE A 5 32.01 15.50 7.67
CA ILE A 5 32.51 16.79 8.15
C ILE A 5 31.74 17.96 7.51
N VAL A 6 31.28 17.78 6.26
CA VAL A 6 30.52 18.80 5.51
C VAL A 6 29.14 19.01 6.13
N THR A 7 28.42 17.94 6.50
CA THR A 7 27.06 18.06 7.08
C THR A 7 27.03 18.72 8.45
N ASN A 8 28.05 18.53 9.29
CA ASN A 8 28.13 19.17 10.63
C ASN A 8 28.62 20.62 10.58
N LYS A 9 29.32 21.04 9.55
CA LYS A 9 29.91 22.38 9.43
C LYS A 9 28.93 23.40 8.82
N TYR A 10 27.89 22.95 8.11
CA TYR A 10 26.99 23.80 7.33
C TYR A 10 25.57 23.96 7.91
N PHE A 11 25.22 23.23 8.97
CA PHE A 11 23.94 23.39 9.67
C PHE A 11 24.15 24.09 11.01
N ASN A 12 23.93 25.40 11.04
CA ASN A 12 23.98 26.17 12.28
C ASN A 12 22.75 25.84 13.16
N LYS A 13 22.96 25.26 14.35
CA LYS A 13 21.94 24.75 15.26
C LYS A 13 21.08 25.82 15.96
N ASN A 14 21.44 27.09 15.83
CA ASN A 14 20.91 28.14 16.70
C ASN A 14 20.00 29.19 16.07
N SER A 15 19.60 29.02 14.80
CA SER A 15 18.61 29.92 14.17
C SER A 15 17.42 29.13 13.64
N ASN A 16 16.21 29.60 13.92
CA ASN A 16 14.94 29.08 13.38
C ASN A 16 14.84 29.22 11.82
N THR A 17 15.86 29.76 11.18
CA THR A 17 16.04 29.82 9.74
C THR A 17 17.18 28.87 9.37
N TYR A 18 16.85 27.76 8.73
CA TYR A 18 17.83 26.83 8.14
C TYR A 18 18.50 27.50 6.94
N ASN A 19 19.46 28.39 7.20
CA ASN A 19 20.30 28.94 6.16
C ASN A 19 21.33 27.88 5.76
N ILE A 20 21.19 27.33 4.55
CA ILE A 20 22.24 26.57 3.89
C ILE A 20 23.42 27.52 3.70
N SER A 21 24.64 27.09 4.04
CA SER A 21 25.82 27.94 3.93
C SER A 21 26.01 28.44 2.48
N ILE A 22 26.63 29.61 2.32
CA ILE A 22 26.91 30.20 1.02
C ILE A 22 27.66 29.22 0.09
N GLN A 23 28.55 28.42 0.63
CA GLN A 23 29.34 27.45 -0.11
C GLN A 23 28.51 26.25 -0.62
N PHE A 24 27.49 25.83 0.16
CA PHE A 24 26.52 24.82 -0.27
C PHE A 24 25.54 25.40 -1.31
N LYS A 25 25.16 26.67 -1.16
CA LYS A 25 24.38 27.41 -2.17
C LYS A 25 25.11 27.49 -3.52
N MET A 26 26.40 27.80 -3.51
CA MET A 26 27.23 27.83 -4.74
C MET A 26 27.39 26.45 -5.37
N SER A 27 27.51 25.39 -4.56
CA SER A 27 27.59 24.03 -5.08
C SER A 27 26.25 23.56 -5.64
N LEU A 28 25.13 23.88 -5.01
CA LEU A 28 23.79 23.61 -5.56
C LEU A 28 23.54 24.36 -6.86
N GLN A 29 23.91 25.62 -6.94
CA GLN A 29 23.76 26.44 -8.14
C GLN A 29 24.56 25.90 -9.32
N SER A 30 25.78 25.43 -9.07
CA SER A 30 26.60 24.75 -10.10
C SER A 30 26.09 23.40 -10.52
N LEU A 31 25.24 22.75 -9.68
CA LEU A 31 24.67 21.43 -9.90
C LEU A 31 23.25 21.48 -10.51
N ILE A 32 22.54 22.62 -10.45
CA ILE A 32 21.23 22.78 -11.10
C ILE A 32 21.30 22.54 -12.61
N ASP A 33 22.42 22.90 -13.23
CA ASP A 33 22.68 22.63 -14.64
C ASP A 33 23.35 21.25 -14.89
N LYS A 34 23.56 20.46 -13.80
CA LYS A 34 24.12 19.12 -13.81
C LYS A 34 23.21 18.14 -13.09
N PRO A 35 22.13 17.71 -13.73
CA PRO A 35 21.06 16.95 -13.13
C PRO A 35 21.51 15.67 -12.43
N LYS A 36 22.47 14.97 -12.99
CA LYS A 36 22.96 13.71 -12.43
C LYS A 36 23.69 13.91 -11.10
N GLU A 37 24.58 14.90 -11.07
CA GLU A 37 25.35 15.25 -9.86
C GLU A 37 24.43 15.81 -8.75
N LEU A 38 23.39 16.58 -9.12
CA LEU A 38 22.39 17.08 -8.20
C LEU A 38 21.58 15.93 -7.56
N LEU A 39 21.18 14.94 -8.35
CA LEU A 39 20.47 13.77 -7.87
C LEU A 39 21.31 12.91 -6.92
N GLU A 40 22.59 12.74 -7.19
CA GLU A 40 23.54 12.04 -6.32
C GLU A 40 23.69 12.79 -4.98
N LEU A 41 23.86 14.10 -5.03
CA LEU A 41 23.94 14.93 -3.82
C LEU A 41 22.67 14.87 -2.97
N ILE A 42 21.49 14.90 -3.61
CA ILE A 42 20.20 14.76 -2.93
C ILE A 42 20.11 13.41 -2.22
N ASN A 43 20.45 12.32 -2.89
CA ASN A 43 20.42 10.99 -2.31
C ASN A 43 21.36 10.82 -1.12
N ASP A 44 22.54 11.42 -1.17
CA ASP A 44 23.56 11.26 -0.14
C ASP A 44 23.36 12.18 1.06
N CYS A 45 22.93 13.42 0.83
CA CYS A 45 22.85 14.46 1.86
C CYS A 45 21.49 14.60 2.55
N LEU A 46 20.40 14.18 1.89
CA LEU A 46 19.05 14.48 2.34
C LEU A 46 18.29 13.29 2.94
N LYS A 47 19.00 12.33 3.55
CA LYS A 47 18.34 11.22 4.28
C LYS A 47 17.57 11.76 5.48
N PRO A 48 16.28 11.37 5.68
CA PRO A 48 15.50 11.86 6.80
C PRO A 48 16.11 11.43 8.13
N LYS A 49 16.21 12.35 9.07
CA LYS A 49 16.64 12.03 10.44
C LYS A 49 15.58 11.16 11.12
N LYS A 50 16.00 10.31 12.08
CA LYS A 50 15.08 9.42 12.82
C LYS A 50 13.92 10.17 13.49
N GLU A 51 14.13 11.41 13.88
CA GLU A 51 13.10 12.28 14.51
C GLU A 51 12.05 12.75 13.51
N GLU A 52 12.45 13.07 12.28
CA GLU A 52 11.55 13.49 11.19
C GLU A 52 10.67 12.32 10.72
N LYS A 53 11.26 11.12 10.61
CA LYS A 53 10.50 9.88 10.37
C LYS A 53 9.42 9.64 11.44
N LYS A 54 9.73 9.93 12.71
CA LYS A 54 8.75 9.76 13.81
C LYS A 54 7.69 10.84 13.84
N LYS A 55 8.06 12.08 13.52
CA LYS A 55 7.17 13.25 13.63
C LYS A 55 6.22 13.39 12.45
N PHE A 56 6.69 13.14 11.23
CA PHE A 56 5.95 13.39 9.99
C PHE A 56 5.66 12.13 9.17
N GLY A 57 6.16 10.96 9.58
CA GLY A 57 6.03 9.73 8.80
C GLY A 57 6.85 9.74 7.51
N GLU A 58 7.85 10.62 7.42
CA GLU A 58 8.65 10.83 6.21
C GLU A 58 9.41 9.58 5.80
N VAL A 59 9.19 9.15 4.56
CA VAL A 59 9.90 8.06 3.92
C VAL A 59 10.34 8.55 2.54
N PHE A 60 11.65 8.72 2.33
CA PHE A 60 12.16 9.14 1.03
C PHE A 60 12.14 8.00 0.03
N THR A 61 11.64 8.30 -1.15
CA THR A 61 11.70 7.39 -2.29
C THR A 61 13.04 7.56 -2.99
N PRO A 62 13.82 6.47 -3.14
CA PRO A 62 15.07 6.51 -3.89
C PRO A 62 14.83 6.91 -5.35
N ILE A 63 15.77 7.67 -5.92
CA ILE A 63 15.67 8.18 -7.29
C ILE A 63 15.52 7.06 -8.32
N ASN A 64 16.20 5.92 -8.13
CA ASN A 64 16.07 4.78 -9.03
C ASN A 64 14.62 4.28 -9.08
N LEU A 65 13.98 4.12 -7.93
CA LEU A 65 12.57 3.72 -7.87
C LEU A 65 11.67 4.76 -8.52
N ILE A 66 11.91 6.06 -8.30
CA ILE A 66 11.14 7.13 -8.96
C ILE A 66 11.27 7.02 -10.47
N ASN A 67 12.48 6.77 -11.00
CA ASN A 67 12.68 6.58 -12.42
C ASN A 67 11.92 5.36 -12.96
N GLU A 68 11.98 4.22 -12.27
CA GLU A 68 11.23 3.00 -12.63
C GLU A 68 9.72 3.26 -12.68
N MET A 69 9.18 3.99 -11.69
CA MET A 69 7.77 4.38 -11.62
C MET A 69 7.39 5.29 -12.78
N LEU A 70 8.14 6.36 -13.01
CA LEU A 70 7.85 7.36 -14.04
C LEU A 70 8.02 6.80 -15.47
N ASP A 71 8.86 5.78 -15.67
CA ASP A 71 9.00 5.07 -16.95
C ASP A 71 7.73 4.30 -17.38
N LYS A 72 6.81 4.07 -16.45
CA LYS A 72 5.52 3.41 -16.76
C LYS A 72 4.43 4.41 -17.17
N LEU A 73 4.65 5.69 -17.02
CA LEU A 73 3.76 6.71 -17.57
C LEU A 73 3.82 6.71 -19.10
N PRO A 74 2.71 6.99 -19.80
CA PRO A 74 2.69 7.07 -21.26
C PRO A 74 3.66 8.15 -21.77
N LYS A 75 4.43 7.84 -22.83
CA LYS A 75 5.42 8.77 -23.40
C LYS A 75 4.86 10.16 -23.73
N LYS A 76 3.60 10.23 -24.15
CA LYS A 76 2.93 11.49 -24.52
C LYS A 76 2.90 12.54 -23.42
N VAL A 77 2.89 12.13 -22.13
CA VAL A 77 2.81 13.09 -21.02
C VAL A 77 4.06 13.93 -20.85
N TRP A 78 5.19 13.49 -21.40
CA TRP A 78 6.47 14.20 -21.32
C TRP A 78 6.59 15.31 -22.37
N ASN A 79 5.87 15.20 -23.48
CA ASN A 79 5.96 16.11 -24.62
C ASN A 79 4.87 17.18 -24.67
N ASP A 80 3.96 17.21 -23.68
CA ASP A 80 2.90 18.21 -23.62
C ASP A 80 3.19 19.25 -22.53
N LYS A 81 3.55 20.46 -22.97
CA LYS A 81 3.88 21.59 -22.09
C LYS A 81 2.70 22.17 -21.29
N ASN A 82 1.46 21.73 -21.57
CA ASN A 82 0.27 22.26 -20.90
C ASN A 82 -0.14 21.45 -19.67
N LEU A 83 0.45 20.23 -19.49
CA LEU A 83 0.07 19.33 -18.42
C LEU A 83 0.48 19.87 -17.04
N LYS A 84 -0.39 19.67 -16.06
CA LYS A 84 -0.21 20.06 -14.67
C LYS A 84 0.15 18.85 -13.83
N TRP A 85 1.32 18.89 -13.20
CA TRP A 85 1.86 17.82 -12.37
C TRP A 85 1.78 18.22 -10.90
N LEU A 86 1.17 17.39 -10.06
CA LEU A 86 1.09 17.62 -8.61
C LEU A 86 1.85 16.53 -7.86
N ASP A 87 2.70 16.93 -6.91
CA ASP A 87 3.11 16.09 -5.80
C ASP A 87 2.47 16.61 -4.50
N PRO A 88 1.44 15.93 -3.95
CA PRO A 88 0.70 16.41 -2.78
C PRO A 88 1.46 16.22 -1.45
N CYS A 89 2.67 15.66 -1.48
CA CYS A 89 3.48 15.39 -0.29
C CYS A 89 4.96 15.30 -0.68
N CYS A 90 5.46 16.35 -1.34
CA CYS A 90 6.71 16.33 -2.09
C CYS A 90 7.96 16.10 -1.25
N GLY A 91 7.86 16.18 0.08
CA GLY A 91 9.04 16.07 0.93
C GLY A 91 10.10 17.10 0.55
N MET A 92 11.32 16.65 0.35
CA MET A 92 12.42 17.50 -0.12
C MET A 92 12.48 17.64 -1.66
N GLY A 93 11.45 17.16 -2.39
CA GLY A 93 11.33 17.34 -3.83
C GLY A 93 11.89 16.21 -4.69
N ASN A 94 12.03 14.98 -4.16
CA ASN A 94 12.61 13.85 -4.93
C ASN A 94 11.81 13.51 -6.20
N PHE A 95 10.49 13.42 -6.15
CA PHE A 95 9.68 13.22 -7.34
C PHE A 95 9.68 14.46 -8.25
N PRO A 96 9.40 15.68 -7.75
CA PRO A 96 9.41 16.87 -8.55
C PRO A 96 10.71 17.12 -9.31
N ILE A 97 11.89 16.84 -8.71
CA ILE A 97 13.17 17.05 -9.40
C ILE A 97 13.35 16.10 -10.59
N VAL A 98 12.97 14.84 -10.45
CA VAL A 98 13.05 13.87 -11.56
C VAL A 98 12.10 14.27 -12.69
N VAL A 99 10.89 14.69 -12.36
CA VAL A 99 9.93 15.21 -13.36
C VAL A 99 10.48 16.46 -14.04
N TYR A 100 11.00 17.41 -13.28
CA TYR A 100 11.62 18.62 -13.83
C TYR A 100 12.72 18.30 -14.86
N LEU A 101 13.61 17.39 -14.51
CA LEU A 101 14.73 17.03 -15.39
C LEU A 101 14.26 16.37 -16.69
N ARG A 102 13.28 15.45 -16.59
CA ARG A 102 12.66 14.81 -17.76
C ARG A 102 11.94 15.81 -18.65
N LEU A 103 11.19 16.75 -18.06
CA LEU A 103 10.53 17.81 -18.81
C LEU A 103 11.52 18.79 -19.46
N MET A 104 12.64 19.10 -18.79
CA MET A 104 13.72 19.91 -19.36
C MET A 104 14.32 19.27 -20.61
N GLU A 105 14.43 17.95 -20.64
CA GLU A 105 14.92 17.19 -21.80
C GLU A 105 13.84 17.09 -22.88
N SER A 106 12.64 16.62 -22.53
CA SER A 106 11.60 16.28 -23.51
C SER A 106 10.95 17.48 -24.19
N LEU A 107 10.90 18.65 -23.52
CA LEU A 107 10.32 19.87 -24.06
C LEU A 107 11.34 20.78 -24.81
N GLN A 108 12.56 20.28 -25.09
CA GLN A 108 13.60 21.11 -25.74
C GLN A 108 13.24 21.57 -27.15
N ASP A 109 12.46 20.78 -27.88
CA ASP A 109 12.02 21.11 -29.23
C ASP A 109 10.84 22.09 -29.22
N GLU A 110 9.94 21.96 -28.23
CA GLU A 110 8.78 22.83 -28.04
C GLU A 110 9.19 24.22 -27.49
N ILE A 111 10.11 24.24 -26.54
CA ILE A 111 10.62 25.47 -25.91
C ILE A 111 12.15 25.47 -25.99
N LYS A 112 12.70 25.90 -27.14
CA LYS A 112 14.14 25.83 -27.44
C LYS A 112 15.01 26.59 -26.44
N ASN A 113 14.55 27.75 -25.97
CA ASN A 113 15.30 28.56 -25.01
C ASN A 113 15.27 27.93 -23.61
N THR A 114 16.40 27.52 -23.11
CA THR A 114 16.57 26.82 -21.83
C THR A 114 16.00 27.60 -20.63
N LYS A 115 16.25 28.92 -20.56
CA LYS A 115 15.73 29.76 -19.47
C LYS A 115 14.20 29.87 -19.52
N LYS A 116 13.62 30.07 -20.71
CA LYS A 116 12.16 30.09 -20.90
C LYS A 116 11.55 28.74 -20.58
N ARG A 117 12.19 27.63 -20.96
CA ARG A 117 11.73 26.27 -20.66
C ARG A 117 11.74 26.01 -19.16
N LYS A 118 12.84 26.33 -18.46
CA LYS A 118 12.93 26.24 -17.00
C LYS A 118 11.80 27.05 -16.33
N LYS A 119 11.65 28.32 -16.71
CA LYS A 119 10.58 29.16 -16.17
C LYS A 119 9.20 28.55 -16.40
N HIS A 120 8.92 28.10 -17.62
CA HIS A 120 7.64 27.49 -17.96
C HIS A 120 7.32 26.27 -17.12
N ILE A 121 8.28 25.35 -16.94
CA ILE A 121 8.11 24.13 -16.15
C ILE A 121 7.83 24.50 -14.69
N LEU A 122 8.64 25.37 -14.08
CA LEU A 122 8.54 25.71 -12.68
C LEU A 122 7.28 26.50 -12.32
N GLU A 123 6.87 27.41 -13.20
CA GLU A 123 5.73 28.31 -12.92
C GLU A 123 4.39 27.77 -13.44
N ASN A 124 4.39 26.86 -14.43
CA ASN A 124 3.14 26.46 -15.10
C ASN A 124 2.88 24.96 -15.10
N MET A 125 3.85 24.12 -14.81
CA MET A 125 3.68 22.67 -14.90
C MET A 125 3.83 21.95 -13.57
N LEU A 126 4.75 22.35 -12.69
CA LEU A 126 5.03 21.67 -11.43
C LEU A 126 4.31 22.35 -10.26
N PHE A 127 3.56 21.56 -9.52
CA PHE A 127 2.82 21.96 -8.32
C PHE A 127 3.21 21.02 -7.18
N MET A 128 3.47 21.58 -6.02
CA MET A 128 3.99 20.86 -4.86
C MET A 128 3.22 21.27 -3.60
N SER A 129 3.03 20.32 -2.70
CA SER A 129 2.51 20.60 -1.36
C SER A 129 3.32 19.84 -0.32
N GLU A 130 3.61 20.47 0.82
CA GLU A 130 4.37 19.88 1.91
C GLU A 130 4.01 20.55 3.24
N ILE A 131 3.87 19.76 4.30
CA ILE A 131 3.53 20.24 5.64
C ILE A 131 4.76 20.68 6.45
N ASN A 132 5.93 20.15 6.12
CA ASN A 132 7.17 20.42 6.84
C ASN A 132 7.89 21.64 6.23
N LYS A 133 7.86 22.74 6.96
CA LYS A 133 8.54 24.02 6.57
C LYS A 133 9.99 23.86 6.16
N LYS A 134 10.72 22.94 6.82
CA LYS A 134 12.11 22.66 6.47
C LYS A 134 12.22 22.09 5.05
N ASN A 135 11.37 21.14 4.70
CA ASN A 135 11.36 20.53 3.36
C ASN A 135 10.99 21.56 2.28
N ILE A 136 10.01 22.43 2.56
CA ILE A 136 9.66 23.56 1.68
C ILE A 136 10.88 24.45 1.42
N SER A 137 11.62 24.81 2.49
CA SER A 137 12.82 25.63 2.33
C SER A 137 13.87 24.94 1.46
N ILE A 138 14.02 23.62 1.58
CA ILE A 138 14.94 22.82 0.77
C ILE A 138 14.46 22.79 -0.69
N CYS A 139 13.17 22.52 -0.94
CA CYS A 139 12.60 22.55 -2.29
C CYS A 139 12.82 23.91 -2.98
N LYS A 140 12.51 25.01 -2.29
CA LYS A 140 12.75 26.36 -2.83
C LYS A 140 14.22 26.59 -3.22
N GLN A 141 15.14 26.08 -2.44
CA GLN A 141 16.58 26.21 -2.75
C GLN A 141 17.02 25.31 -3.91
N ILE A 142 16.45 24.12 -4.05
CA ILE A 142 16.73 23.19 -5.15
C ILE A 142 16.23 23.78 -6.49
N PHE A 143 15.00 24.28 -6.51
CA PHE A 143 14.39 24.71 -7.75
C PHE A 143 14.71 26.18 -8.11
N ASP A 144 14.88 27.04 -7.09
CA ASP A 144 15.03 28.48 -7.29
C ASP A 144 15.87 29.15 -6.18
N ILE A 145 17.17 28.90 -6.19
CA ILE A 145 18.10 29.42 -5.17
C ILE A 145 18.19 30.95 -5.17
N ASN A 146 17.91 31.59 -6.31
CA ASN A 146 18.01 33.04 -6.49
C ASN A 146 16.66 33.77 -6.34
N ASN A 147 15.56 33.06 -6.12
CA ASN A 147 14.19 33.59 -6.12
C ASN A 147 13.81 34.31 -7.42
N GLU A 148 14.13 33.67 -8.57
CA GLU A 148 13.85 34.21 -9.91
C GLU A 148 12.49 33.75 -10.46
N TYR A 149 11.85 32.75 -9.84
CA TYR A 149 10.64 32.09 -10.34
C TYR A 149 9.50 32.11 -9.32
N ASN A 150 8.27 32.09 -9.82
CA ASN A 150 7.08 31.90 -9.01
C ASN A 150 6.79 30.41 -8.88
N LEU A 151 7.40 29.76 -7.88
CA LEU A 151 7.22 28.33 -7.64
C LEU A 151 5.83 28.05 -7.08
N ASN A 152 5.13 27.04 -7.62
CA ASN A 152 3.85 26.59 -7.09
C ASN A 152 4.08 25.60 -5.93
N ILE A 153 4.41 26.11 -4.75
CA ILE A 153 4.65 25.33 -3.54
C ILE A 153 3.72 25.80 -2.42
N TYR A 154 2.78 24.94 -2.02
CA TYR A 154 1.92 25.15 -0.87
C TYR A 154 2.56 24.61 0.40
N GLU A 155 2.66 25.45 1.45
CA GLU A 155 3.12 25.09 2.78
C GLU A 155 1.92 24.78 3.67
N GLY A 156 1.59 23.48 3.83
CA GLY A 156 0.46 23.08 4.66
C GLY A 156 -0.01 21.66 4.42
N ASP A 157 -1.18 21.35 5.00
CA ASP A 157 -1.83 20.05 4.89
C ASP A 157 -2.58 19.93 3.56
N SER A 158 -2.05 19.11 2.65
CA SER A 158 -2.61 18.84 1.32
C SER A 158 -4.03 18.28 1.33
N LEU A 159 -4.46 17.67 2.44
CA LEU A 159 -5.81 17.15 2.58
C LEU A 159 -6.83 18.22 2.95
N LYS A 160 -6.37 19.44 3.28
CA LYS A 160 -7.21 20.58 3.68
C LYS A 160 -7.18 21.74 2.72
N VAL A 161 -6.17 21.81 1.85
CA VAL A 161 -6.01 22.91 0.91
C VAL A 161 -7.06 22.84 -0.19
N ASN A 162 -7.54 24.01 -0.60
CA ASN A 162 -8.25 24.19 -1.86
C ASN A 162 -7.23 24.65 -2.91
N PHE A 163 -6.81 23.76 -3.80
CA PHE A 163 -5.79 24.04 -4.81
C PHE A 163 -6.25 25.10 -5.84
N TYR A 164 -7.56 25.27 -6.05
CA TYR A 164 -8.05 26.37 -6.89
C TYR A 164 -7.76 27.73 -6.26
N ASN A 165 -8.01 27.88 -4.96
CA ASN A 165 -7.71 29.13 -4.27
C ASN A 165 -6.20 29.40 -4.18
N GLU A 166 -5.39 28.34 -4.08
CA GLU A 166 -3.92 28.46 -3.93
C GLU A 166 -3.21 28.68 -5.26
N PHE A 167 -3.59 27.90 -6.29
CA PHE A 167 -2.87 27.85 -7.57
C PHE A 167 -3.72 28.20 -8.78
N GLY A 168 -5.03 28.45 -8.62
CA GLY A 168 -5.97 28.62 -9.73
C GLY A 168 -6.24 27.31 -10.48
N ILE A 169 -5.95 26.14 -9.89
CA ILE A 169 -6.04 24.82 -10.53
C ILE A 169 -7.02 23.95 -9.76
N GLU A 170 -8.11 23.52 -10.39
CA GLU A 170 -9.08 22.59 -9.78
C GLU A 170 -8.62 21.13 -9.88
N GLN A 171 -8.07 20.77 -11.04
CA GLN A 171 -7.68 19.40 -11.34
C GLN A 171 -6.34 19.34 -12.07
N PHE A 172 -5.62 18.26 -11.83
CA PHE A 172 -4.28 18.01 -12.37
C PHE A 172 -4.31 16.89 -13.41
N ASP A 173 -3.38 16.94 -14.35
CA ASP A 173 -3.23 15.91 -15.39
C ASP A 173 -2.47 14.70 -14.87
N ILE A 174 -1.44 14.92 -14.04
CA ILE A 174 -0.65 13.86 -13.44
C ILE A 174 -0.41 14.17 -11.96
N ILE A 175 -0.68 13.18 -11.11
CA ILE A 175 -0.35 13.24 -9.68
C ILE A 175 0.64 12.12 -9.38
N ILE A 176 1.74 12.49 -8.70
CA ILE A 176 2.85 11.58 -8.38
C ILE A 176 3.19 11.69 -6.89
N GLY A 177 3.83 10.69 -6.31
CA GLY A 177 4.37 10.83 -4.95
C GLY A 177 4.41 9.56 -4.12
N ASN A 178 4.86 9.74 -2.88
CA ASN A 178 4.86 8.75 -1.81
C ASN A 178 4.16 9.36 -0.59
N PRO A 179 2.83 9.19 -0.45
CA PRO A 179 2.08 9.81 0.65
C PRO A 179 2.52 9.27 2.01
N PRO A 180 2.38 10.07 3.10
CA PRO A 180 2.73 9.63 4.44
C PRO A 180 1.88 8.43 4.84
N TYR A 181 2.54 7.37 5.37
CA TYR A 181 1.86 6.11 5.68
C TYR A 181 0.95 6.22 6.91
N ASN A 182 1.38 6.99 7.91
CA ASN A 182 0.65 7.17 9.17
C ASN A 182 0.45 8.65 9.48
N ALA A 183 -0.62 8.97 10.17
CA ALA A 183 -0.89 10.32 10.63
C ALA A 183 0.21 10.80 11.60
N PRO A 184 0.63 12.07 11.53
CA PRO A 184 1.65 12.63 12.39
C PRO A 184 1.31 12.50 13.89
N GLY A 185 2.33 12.22 14.72
CA GLY A 185 2.22 12.30 16.19
C GLY A 185 1.48 11.15 16.89
N ILE A 186 0.87 10.20 16.18
CA ILE A 186 0.09 9.12 16.80
C ILE A 186 0.80 7.78 16.59
N LYS A 187 1.22 7.14 17.71
CA LYS A 187 1.90 5.83 17.69
C LYS A 187 0.98 4.61 17.56
N ALA A 188 -0.32 4.78 17.44
CA ALA A 188 -1.26 3.68 17.47
C ALA A 188 -1.27 2.89 16.14
N THR A 189 -1.21 1.56 16.24
CA THR A 189 -1.50 0.66 15.12
C THR A 189 -2.87 0.98 14.52
N GLY A 190 -2.95 1.06 13.19
CA GLY A 190 -4.21 1.35 12.50
C GLY A 190 -4.47 2.83 12.20
N ASN A 191 -3.52 3.71 12.43
CA ASN A 191 -3.65 5.14 12.14
C ASN A 191 -3.06 5.52 10.77
N THR A 192 -3.32 4.71 9.76
CA THR A 192 -2.89 4.96 8.39
C THR A 192 -3.65 6.13 7.77
N ILE A 193 -2.97 6.92 6.94
CA ILE A 193 -3.52 8.09 6.25
C ILE A 193 -3.33 8.03 4.72
N TRP A 194 -2.43 7.21 4.21
CA TRP A 194 -2.12 7.12 2.79
C TRP A 194 -3.36 6.87 1.91
N GLN A 195 -4.35 6.09 2.39
CA GLN A 195 -5.58 5.83 1.66
C GLN A 195 -6.44 7.09 1.45
N VAL A 196 -6.34 8.06 2.36
CA VAL A 196 -7.01 9.36 2.21
C VAL A 196 -6.35 10.15 1.07
N PHE A 197 -5.01 10.13 1.00
CA PHE A 197 -4.27 10.73 -0.11
C PHE A 197 -4.62 10.10 -1.45
N VAL A 198 -4.74 8.76 -1.52
CA VAL A 198 -5.15 8.06 -2.76
C VAL A 198 -6.54 8.55 -3.20
N ASN A 199 -7.52 8.54 -2.29
CA ASN A 199 -8.87 8.99 -2.61
C ASN A 199 -8.90 10.45 -3.08
N ASN A 200 -8.26 11.33 -2.33
CA ASN A 200 -8.19 12.76 -2.65
C ASN A 200 -7.48 13.01 -3.99
N SER A 201 -6.37 12.31 -4.25
CA SER A 201 -5.65 12.44 -5.51
C SER A 201 -6.47 11.98 -6.71
N ILE A 202 -7.26 10.90 -6.59
CA ILE A 202 -8.16 10.47 -7.66
C ILE A 202 -9.23 11.56 -7.94
N GLU A 203 -9.77 12.20 -6.91
CA GLU A 203 -10.73 13.32 -7.11
C GLU A 203 -10.07 14.51 -7.80
N LEU A 204 -8.85 14.87 -7.42
CA LEU A 204 -8.07 15.97 -7.99
C LEU A 204 -7.56 15.71 -9.42
N LEU A 205 -7.59 14.48 -9.90
CA LEU A 205 -7.22 14.17 -11.29
C LEU A 205 -8.31 14.65 -12.27
N LYS A 206 -7.88 15.16 -13.40
CA LYS A 206 -8.73 15.30 -14.60
C LYS A 206 -9.15 13.93 -15.13
N GLN A 207 -10.24 13.88 -15.87
CA GLN A 207 -10.60 12.68 -16.65
C GLN A 207 -9.45 12.32 -17.61
N ASN A 208 -9.09 11.04 -17.66
CA ASN A 208 -7.92 10.49 -18.35
C ASN A 208 -6.56 10.90 -17.78
N GLY A 209 -6.49 11.63 -16.67
CA GLY A 209 -5.27 11.92 -15.93
C GLY A 209 -4.66 10.69 -15.25
N PHE A 210 -3.41 10.79 -14.78
CA PHE A 210 -2.66 9.66 -14.25
C PHE A 210 -2.26 9.88 -12.79
N LEU A 211 -2.41 8.82 -11.98
CA LEU A 211 -1.87 8.72 -10.64
C LEU A 211 -0.70 7.74 -10.63
N CYS A 212 0.47 8.17 -10.15
CA CYS A 212 1.65 7.32 -9.99
C CYS A 212 2.13 7.40 -8.53
N PHE A 213 1.70 6.45 -7.71
CA PHE A 213 1.97 6.44 -6.27
C PHE A 213 2.69 5.18 -5.82
N VAL A 214 3.40 5.30 -4.69
CA VAL A 214 3.94 4.19 -3.91
C VAL A 214 3.42 4.29 -2.47
N HIS A 215 2.86 3.21 -1.93
CA HIS A 215 2.34 3.14 -0.55
C HIS A 215 2.15 1.69 -0.07
N PRO A 216 1.81 1.45 1.22
CA PRO A 216 1.57 0.11 1.75
C PRO A 216 0.44 -0.65 1.05
N ASN A 217 0.55 -1.98 1.05
CA ASN A 217 -0.30 -2.91 0.30
C ASN A 217 -1.72 -3.15 0.87
N GLY A 218 -2.14 -2.46 1.93
CA GLY A 218 -3.39 -2.73 2.64
C GLY A 218 -4.67 -2.65 1.80
N TRP A 219 -4.63 -1.98 0.65
CA TRP A 219 -5.75 -1.84 -0.29
C TRP A 219 -6.07 -3.14 -1.05
N ARG A 220 -5.08 -4.04 -1.22
CA ARG A 220 -5.22 -5.28 -1.96
C ARG A 220 -5.80 -6.45 -1.15
N LYS A 221 -5.85 -6.36 0.17
CA LYS A 221 -6.43 -7.42 0.99
C LYS A 221 -7.97 -7.37 1.00
N PRO A 222 -8.65 -8.48 1.27
CA PRO A 222 -10.08 -8.45 1.54
C PRO A 222 -10.42 -7.46 2.66
N ASN A 223 -11.39 -6.60 2.43
CA ASN A 223 -11.81 -5.58 3.39
C ASN A 223 -13.31 -5.70 3.68
N THR A 224 -13.68 -5.57 4.94
CA THR A 224 -15.08 -5.48 5.37
C THR A 224 -15.57 -4.04 5.30
N GLU A 225 -16.89 -3.84 5.23
CA GLU A 225 -17.53 -2.51 5.16
C GLU A 225 -17.07 -1.52 6.24
N LYS A 226 -16.72 -2.01 7.42
CA LYS A 226 -16.20 -1.21 8.52
C LYS A 226 -14.68 -0.96 8.43
N GLY A 227 -14.01 -1.52 7.43
CA GLY A 227 -12.57 -1.40 7.25
C GLY A 227 -12.17 -0.07 6.59
N LYS A 228 -11.03 0.49 6.99
CA LYS A 228 -10.51 1.77 6.44
C LYS A 228 -10.24 1.75 4.92
N PHE A 229 -10.07 0.56 4.35
CA PHE A 229 -9.77 0.37 2.92
C PHE A 229 -10.98 -0.17 2.14
N TYR A 230 -12.16 -0.20 2.77
CA TYR A 230 -13.38 -0.67 2.09
C TYR A 230 -13.66 0.15 0.83
N GLY A 231 -13.94 -0.54 -0.26
CA GLY A 231 -14.20 0.08 -1.56
C GLY A 231 -12.95 0.56 -2.33
N LEU A 232 -11.79 0.69 -1.66
CA LEU A 232 -10.60 1.25 -2.29
C LEU A 232 -10.08 0.37 -3.43
N PHE A 233 -10.10 -0.96 -3.28
CA PHE A 233 -9.73 -1.89 -4.34
C PHE A 233 -10.60 -1.66 -5.59
N LYS A 234 -11.93 -1.66 -5.43
CA LYS A 234 -12.90 -1.40 -6.50
C LYS A 234 -12.66 -0.02 -7.15
N LYS A 235 -12.48 1.02 -6.32
CA LYS A 235 -12.19 2.37 -6.83
C LYS A 235 -10.94 2.41 -7.70
N MET A 236 -9.87 1.71 -7.30
CA MET A 236 -8.59 1.72 -8.02
C MET A 236 -8.56 0.82 -9.26
N THR A 237 -9.39 -0.23 -9.34
CA THR A 237 -9.29 -1.26 -10.38
C THR A 237 -10.49 -1.35 -11.31
N ASN A 238 -11.68 -0.89 -10.88
CA ASN A 238 -12.92 -0.95 -11.66
C ASN A 238 -13.38 0.46 -12.06
N GLU A 239 -13.52 1.36 -11.08
CA GLU A 239 -13.94 2.75 -11.33
C GLU A 239 -12.84 3.58 -12.00
N ASN A 240 -11.60 3.11 -11.89
CA ASN A 240 -10.43 3.62 -12.59
C ASN A 240 -9.65 2.47 -13.23
N THR A 241 -8.79 2.75 -14.20
CA THR A 241 -8.00 1.75 -14.89
C THR A 241 -6.59 1.67 -14.30
N MET A 242 -6.26 0.57 -13.64
CA MET A 242 -4.90 0.25 -13.22
C MET A 242 -4.11 -0.18 -14.46
N LEU A 243 -3.16 0.64 -14.91
CA LEU A 243 -2.34 0.33 -16.09
C LEU A 243 -1.17 -0.60 -15.75
N TYR A 244 -0.54 -0.37 -14.61
CA TYR A 244 0.62 -1.09 -14.13
C TYR A 244 0.60 -1.19 -12.61
N LEU A 245 1.02 -2.32 -12.08
CA LEU A 245 1.14 -2.58 -10.65
C LEU A 245 2.40 -3.40 -10.38
N GLU A 246 3.19 -2.99 -9.40
CA GLU A 246 4.33 -3.76 -8.90
C GLU A 246 4.21 -4.00 -7.40
N ILE A 247 4.34 -5.27 -7.02
CA ILE A 247 4.07 -5.77 -5.66
C ILE A 247 5.39 -6.13 -5.00
N HIS A 248 5.64 -5.55 -3.83
CA HIS A 248 6.89 -5.74 -3.11
C HIS A 248 6.69 -6.33 -1.72
N ASN A 249 7.64 -7.18 -1.31
CA ASN A 249 7.65 -7.83 -0.01
C ASN A 249 8.34 -6.96 1.07
N THR A 250 8.42 -7.49 2.29
CA THR A 250 9.05 -6.80 3.43
C THR A 250 10.57 -6.61 3.29
N LYS A 251 11.26 -7.50 2.55
CA LYS A 251 12.70 -7.38 2.30
C LYS A 251 12.96 -6.21 1.36
N ASP A 252 12.12 -6.04 0.33
CA ASP A 252 12.20 -4.91 -0.58
C ASP A 252 11.91 -3.60 0.16
N GLY A 253 10.92 -3.58 1.05
CA GLY A 253 10.64 -2.43 1.91
C GLY A 253 11.81 -2.05 2.81
N LEU A 254 12.51 -3.03 3.37
CA LEU A 254 13.75 -2.80 4.14
C LEU A 254 14.85 -2.22 3.26
N LYS A 255 15.05 -2.75 2.06
CA LYS A 255 16.07 -2.30 1.11
C LYS A 255 15.80 -0.88 0.61
N GLN A 256 14.58 -0.57 0.20
CA GLN A 256 14.23 0.71 -0.42
C GLN A 256 13.98 1.83 0.61
N PHE A 257 13.28 1.53 1.71
CA PHE A 257 12.78 2.52 2.65
C PHE A 257 13.35 2.39 4.06
N ASN A 258 14.21 1.40 4.30
CA ASN A 258 14.67 1.02 5.64
C ASN A 258 13.48 0.79 6.62
N CYS A 259 12.42 0.19 6.09
CA CYS A 259 11.18 -0.12 6.80
C CYS A 259 10.64 -1.47 6.33
N GLY A 260 10.39 -2.40 7.25
CA GLY A 260 9.90 -3.76 6.96
C GLY A 260 8.40 -3.79 6.58
N THR A 261 7.93 -2.84 5.79
CA THR A 261 6.56 -2.75 5.31
C THR A 261 6.47 -3.25 3.88
N ARG A 262 5.51 -4.13 3.58
CA ARG A 262 5.15 -4.46 2.20
C ARG A 262 4.58 -3.21 1.54
N TYR A 263 4.97 -2.95 0.30
CA TYR A 263 4.48 -1.82 -0.46
C TYR A 263 4.16 -2.21 -1.89
N ASP A 264 3.34 -1.40 -2.51
CA ASP A 264 3.04 -1.46 -3.93
C ASP A 264 3.32 -0.10 -4.55
N TRP A 265 3.71 -0.09 -5.82
CA TRP A 265 3.63 1.10 -6.62
C TRP A 265 2.91 0.81 -7.95
N TYR A 266 2.28 1.83 -8.50
CA TYR A 266 1.41 1.64 -9.65
C TYR A 266 1.27 2.92 -10.48
N VAL A 267 0.78 2.71 -11.71
CA VAL A 267 0.22 3.77 -12.56
C VAL A 267 -1.26 3.46 -12.80
N LEU A 268 -2.10 4.38 -12.39
CA LEU A 268 -3.54 4.35 -12.55
C LEU A 268 -3.98 5.49 -13.47
N GLN A 269 -4.94 5.26 -14.34
CA GLN A 269 -5.58 6.30 -15.15
C GLN A 269 -7.02 6.52 -14.66
N LYS A 270 -7.43 7.77 -14.48
CA LYS A 270 -8.82 8.15 -14.13
C LYS A 270 -9.72 7.94 -15.33
N LYS A 271 -10.08 6.70 -15.55
CA LYS A 271 -10.94 6.22 -16.61
C LYS A 271 -11.53 4.88 -16.18
N ASN A 272 -12.84 4.67 -16.37
CA ASN A 272 -13.45 3.37 -16.05
C ASN A 272 -12.69 2.23 -16.72
N ASN A 273 -12.56 1.13 -16.00
CA ASN A 273 -11.87 -0.05 -16.50
C ASN A 273 -12.80 -0.88 -17.39
N ASP A 274 -12.70 -0.68 -18.70
CA ASP A 274 -13.46 -1.41 -19.73
C ASP A 274 -12.69 -2.70 -20.11
N ASN A 275 -12.58 -3.65 -19.16
CA ASN A 275 -11.87 -4.94 -19.34
C ASN A 275 -10.37 -4.83 -19.65
N TYR A 276 -9.75 -3.74 -19.24
CA TYR A 276 -8.31 -3.57 -19.41
C TYR A 276 -7.52 -4.64 -18.62
N LYS A 277 -6.50 -5.22 -19.25
CA LYS A 277 -5.59 -6.17 -18.61
C LYS A 277 -4.41 -5.44 -18.01
N THR A 278 -4.45 -5.25 -16.70
CA THR A 278 -3.36 -4.65 -15.92
C THR A 278 -2.08 -5.47 -16.06
N LYS A 279 -0.96 -4.82 -16.36
CA LYS A 279 0.36 -5.45 -16.25
C LYS A 279 0.79 -5.45 -14.79
N ILE A 280 0.98 -6.64 -14.21
CA ILE A 280 1.37 -6.84 -12.82
C ILE A 280 2.74 -7.51 -12.76
N ILE A 281 3.63 -7.00 -11.94
CA ILE A 281 4.84 -7.70 -11.51
C ILE A 281 4.62 -8.07 -10.03
N ASP A 282 4.66 -9.36 -9.73
CA ASP A 282 4.43 -9.82 -8.36
C ASP A 282 5.72 -9.76 -7.50
N GLN A 283 5.59 -10.05 -6.21
CA GLN A 283 6.74 -10.03 -5.26
C GLN A 283 7.87 -11.02 -5.57
N ASN A 284 7.66 -11.94 -6.51
CA ASN A 284 8.64 -12.93 -6.99
C ASN A 284 9.17 -12.57 -8.39
N ASN A 285 8.87 -11.36 -8.89
CA ASN A 285 9.22 -10.85 -10.22
C ASN A 285 8.54 -11.63 -11.37
N VAL A 286 7.42 -12.28 -11.13
CA VAL A 286 6.62 -12.92 -12.17
C VAL A 286 5.67 -11.88 -12.78
N MET A 287 5.61 -11.85 -14.12
CA MET A 287 4.77 -10.91 -14.86
C MET A 287 3.44 -11.53 -15.27
N TYR A 288 2.36 -10.81 -14.98
CA TYR A 288 1.00 -11.16 -15.37
C TYR A 288 0.34 -10.06 -16.19
N LYS A 289 -0.69 -10.42 -16.96
CA LYS A 289 -1.64 -9.49 -17.58
C LYS A 289 -3.05 -9.94 -17.22
N ILE A 290 -3.66 -9.29 -16.26
CA ILE A 290 -4.92 -9.73 -15.63
C ILE A 290 -5.95 -8.60 -15.67
N ASN A 291 -7.20 -8.95 -16.00
CA ASN A 291 -8.33 -8.06 -15.77
C ASN A 291 -8.69 -8.08 -14.27
N LEU A 292 -8.51 -6.96 -13.60
CA LEU A 292 -8.74 -6.83 -12.16
C LEU A 292 -10.23 -6.69 -11.78
N ASN A 293 -11.14 -6.48 -12.75
CA ASN A 293 -12.56 -6.26 -12.48
C ASN A 293 -13.24 -7.46 -11.81
N LYS A 294 -12.73 -8.68 -12.04
CA LYS A 294 -13.28 -9.91 -11.47
C LYS A 294 -12.88 -10.17 -10.02
N TYR A 295 -11.95 -9.37 -9.47
CA TYR A 295 -11.43 -9.56 -8.13
C TYR A 295 -11.99 -8.53 -7.16
N THR A 296 -12.09 -8.90 -5.89
CA THR A 296 -12.38 -8.02 -4.77
C THR A 296 -11.13 -7.74 -3.92
N TRP A 297 -10.07 -8.50 -4.15
CA TRP A 297 -8.75 -8.40 -3.52
C TRP A 297 -7.69 -9.05 -4.43
N LEU A 298 -6.40 -8.85 -4.13
CA LEU A 298 -5.31 -9.41 -4.93
C LEU A 298 -4.19 -9.97 -4.03
N ALA A 299 -3.74 -11.18 -4.30
CA ALA A 299 -2.62 -11.82 -3.61
C ALA A 299 -1.27 -11.14 -3.92
N ASN A 300 -0.21 -11.50 -3.17
CA ASN A 300 1.13 -10.95 -3.37
C ASN A 300 1.91 -11.66 -4.48
N CYS A 301 1.54 -12.89 -4.80
CA CYS A 301 2.12 -13.74 -5.84
C CYS A 301 1.17 -14.92 -6.14
N GLU A 302 1.60 -15.89 -6.97
CA GLU A 302 0.82 -17.09 -7.33
C GLU A 302 -0.55 -16.76 -7.93
N LEU A 303 -0.64 -15.68 -8.72
CA LEU A 303 -1.93 -15.15 -9.16
C LEU A 303 -2.74 -16.14 -10.01
N GLU A 304 -2.11 -16.98 -10.83
CA GLU A 304 -2.78 -18.02 -11.61
C GLU A 304 -3.34 -19.14 -10.72
N LEU A 305 -2.59 -19.52 -9.66
CA LEU A 305 -3.05 -20.50 -8.71
C LEU A 305 -4.26 -19.97 -7.91
N ILE A 306 -4.19 -18.72 -7.48
CA ILE A 306 -5.29 -18.05 -6.77
C ILE A 306 -6.52 -17.93 -7.68
N ASP A 307 -6.34 -17.62 -8.96
CA ASP A 307 -7.44 -17.48 -9.90
C ASP A 307 -8.29 -18.75 -10.04
N LYS A 308 -7.67 -19.92 -9.96
CA LYS A 308 -8.39 -21.22 -9.97
C LYS A 308 -9.30 -21.41 -8.76
N LEU A 309 -9.00 -20.75 -7.63
CA LEU A 309 -9.77 -20.86 -6.39
C LEU A 309 -10.94 -19.90 -6.34
N ILE A 310 -10.85 -18.74 -7.02
CA ILE A 310 -11.88 -17.70 -7.00
C ILE A 310 -13.13 -18.20 -7.73
N ALA A 311 -14.28 -18.07 -7.06
CA ALA A 311 -15.58 -18.41 -7.64
C ALA A 311 -16.01 -17.36 -8.68
N ASN A 312 -16.52 -17.81 -9.80
CA ASN A 312 -17.25 -16.97 -10.74
C ASN A 312 -18.61 -16.56 -10.14
N GLU A 313 -19.34 -15.66 -10.82
CA GLU A 313 -20.62 -15.12 -10.29
C GLU A 313 -21.69 -16.20 -10.03
N ASP A 314 -21.70 -17.25 -10.84
CA ASP A 314 -22.67 -18.37 -10.83
C ASP A 314 -22.19 -19.58 -10.01
N GLU A 315 -20.97 -19.57 -9.48
CA GLU A 315 -20.43 -20.67 -8.68
C GLU A 315 -20.73 -20.49 -7.21
N GLU A 316 -21.07 -21.60 -6.52
CA GLU A 316 -21.20 -21.61 -5.06
C GLU A 316 -19.88 -21.25 -4.37
N LYS A 317 -19.98 -20.34 -3.40
CA LYS A 317 -18.82 -19.87 -2.62
C LYS A 317 -18.65 -20.64 -1.32
N CYS A 318 -17.41 -20.71 -0.89
CA CYS A 318 -17.02 -21.29 0.39
C CYS A 318 -17.68 -20.53 1.57
N GLN A 319 -18.23 -21.29 2.50
CA GLN A 319 -18.86 -20.76 3.70
C GLN A 319 -17.88 -20.83 4.88
N ILE A 320 -17.29 -19.69 5.21
CA ILE A 320 -16.37 -19.53 6.34
C ILE A 320 -17.09 -19.05 7.58
N LEU A 321 -16.91 -19.74 8.71
CA LEU A 321 -17.40 -19.33 10.00
C LEU A 321 -16.26 -18.80 10.86
N TYR A 322 -16.31 -17.52 11.19
CA TYR A 322 -15.32 -16.83 12.01
C TYR A 322 -15.97 -15.68 12.79
N SER A 323 -15.69 -15.60 14.09
CA SER A 323 -16.12 -14.49 14.92
C SER A 323 -15.05 -14.18 15.99
N ARG A 324 -14.65 -12.93 16.07
CA ARG A 324 -13.74 -12.45 17.12
C ARG A 324 -14.43 -12.31 18.50
N SER A 325 -15.73 -12.16 18.53
CA SER A 325 -16.48 -11.78 19.74
C SER A 325 -17.33 -12.89 20.35
N SER A 326 -17.81 -13.87 19.57
CA SER A 326 -18.76 -14.88 20.03
C SER A 326 -18.25 -15.70 21.22
N TYR A 327 -16.99 -16.16 21.14
CA TYR A 327 -16.32 -16.93 22.19
C TYR A 327 -14.95 -16.34 22.51
N GLU A 328 -14.89 -15.02 22.68
CA GLU A 328 -13.67 -14.31 23.06
C GLU A 328 -13.29 -14.68 24.51
N PRO A 329 -12.03 -15.09 24.78
CA PRO A 329 -11.61 -15.67 26.07
C PRO A 329 -11.86 -14.81 27.31
N ARG A 330 -11.97 -13.49 27.16
CA ARG A 330 -12.22 -12.54 28.27
C ARG A 330 -13.71 -12.35 28.62
N LYS A 331 -14.61 -12.98 27.89
CA LYS A 331 -16.04 -12.87 28.15
C LYS A 331 -16.43 -13.65 29.41
N LYS A 332 -17.46 -13.17 30.13
CA LYS A 332 -17.95 -13.76 31.40
C LYS A 332 -18.41 -15.24 31.27
N TRP A 333 -18.84 -15.65 30.08
CA TRP A 333 -19.25 -17.01 29.77
C TRP A 333 -18.10 -17.94 29.33
N MET A 334 -16.84 -17.49 29.47
CA MET A 334 -15.67 -18.27 29.09
C MET A 334 -14.78 -18.61 30.27
N SER A 335 -14.16 -19.79 30.24
CA SER A 335 -13.22 -20.28 31.24
C SER A 335 -12.07 -21.02 30.58
N LYS A 336 -10.87 -20.93 31.16
CA LYS A 336 -9.71 -21.76 30.76
C LYS A 336 -9.84 -23.20 31.28
N ILE A 337 -10.64 -23.43 32.29
CA ILE A 337 -10.77 -24.71 32.99
C ILE A 337 -12.16 -25.26 32.77
N LYS A 338 -12.29 -26.57 32.48
CA LYS A 338 -13.54 -27.28 32.39
C LYS A 338 -14.13 -27.46 33.78
N THR A 339 -15.41 -27.09 33.91
CA THR A 339 -16.19 -27.31 35.16
C THR A 339 -17.59 -27.85 34.82
N LYS A 340 -18.44 -28.11 35.83
CA LYS A 340 -19.85 -28.46 35.60
C LYS A 340 -20.61 -27.35 34.90
N GLU A 341 -20.29 -26.10 35.18
CA GLU A 341 -20.88 -24.92 34.56
C GLU A 341 -20.27 -24.66 33.17
N PHE A 342 -18.94 -24.59 33.07
CA PHE A 342 -18.22 -24.33 31.82
C PHE A 342 -17.89 -25.66 31.12
N LYS A 343 -18.89 -26.24 30.48
CA LYS A 343 -18.84 -27.61 29.91
C LYS A 343 -18.67 -27.68 28.39
N TYR A 344 -18.98 -26.59 27.67
CA TYR A 344 -18.99 -26.61 26.23
C TYR A 344 -17.58 -26.30 25.67
N PRO A 345 -17.00 -27.19 24.86
CA PRO A 345 -15.62 -27.05 24.36
C PRO A 345 -15.53 -26.02 23.25
N VAL A 346 -14.55 -25.12 23.35
CA VAL A 346 -14.25 -24.08 22.37
C VAL A 346 -12.80 -24.23 21.91
N VAL A 347 -12.59 -24.46 20.62
CA VAL A 347 -11.24 -24.51 20.03
C VAL A 347 -10.61 -23.12 20.07
N HIS A 348 -9.48 -23.01 20.75
CA HIS A 348 -8.74 -21.74 20.86
C HIS A 348 -7.63 -21.65 19.81
N SER A 349 -6.94 -22.74 19.54
CA SER A 349 -5.91 -22.82 18.49
C SER A 349 -5.66 -24.28 18.13
N THR A 350 -5.09 -24.51 16.93
CA THR A 350 -4.69 -25.84 16.45
C THR A 350 -3.19 -25.86 16.13
N PRO A 351 -2.30 -25.85 17.16
CA PRO A 351 -0.86 -25.96 16.96
C PRO A 351 -0.46 -27.35 16.45
N ARG A 352 0.85 -27.55 16.18
CA ARG A 352 1.37 -28.81 15.60
C ARG A 352 1.20 -30.02 16.53
N ASP A 353 1.27 -29.81 17.83
CA ASP A 353 1.14 -30.86 18.85
C ASP A 353 -0.33 -31.28 19.05
N ASN A 354 -1.11 -30.54 19.82
CA ASN A 354 -2.52 -30.84 20.08
C ASN A 354 -3.38 -29.58 20.07
N PRO A 355 -4.65 -29.67 19.63
CA PRO A 355 -5.58 -28.58 19.72
C PRO A 355 -5.74 -28.08 21.17
N ARG A 356 -5.78 -26.76 21.35
CA ARG A 356 -5.97 -26.13 22.64
C ARG A 356 -7.43 -25.72 22.80
N PHE A 357 -8.01 -26.09 23.93
CA PHE A 357 -9.41 -25.83 24.25
C PHE A 357 -9.52 -24.84 25.40
N ILE A 358 -10.57 -24.03 25.33
CA ILE A 358 -11.17 -23.30 26.45
C ILE A 358 -12.63 -23.70 26.53
N TRP A 359 -13.36 -23.24 27.54
CA TRP A 359 -14.69 -23.76 27.87
C TRP A 359 -15.69 -22.63 27.96
N SER A 360 -16.92 -22.89 27.51
CA SER A 360 -18.05 -21.97 27.65
C SER A 360 -19.16 -22.56 28.51
N ASN A 361 -19.92 -21.71 29.22
CA ASN A 361 -21.12 -22.11 29.90
C ASN A 361 -22.37 -22.02 29.01
N ARG A 362 -22.21 -21.53 27.77
CA ARG A 362 -23.31 -21.41 26.78
C ARG A 362 -22.87 -21.92 25.40
N ASN A 363 -23.85 -22.35 24.61
CA ASN A 363 -23.63 -22.95 23.27
C ASN A 363 -24.52 -22.32 22.17
N ASP A 364 -25.08 -21.14 22.42
CA ASP A 364 -26.06 -20.47 21.56
C ASP A 364 -25.50 -19.30 20.74
N ASN A 365 -24.19 -19.13 20.67
CA ASN A 365 -23.52 -18.04 19.90
C ASN A 365 -23.13 -18.44 18.45
N GLY A 366 -23.91 -19.33 17.82
CA GLY A 366 -23.86 -19.59 16.37
C GLY A 366 -22.72 -20.49 15.88
N HIS A 367 -22.03 -21.23 16.76
CA HIS A 367 -20.92 -22.11 16.33
C HIS A 367 -21.23 -23.61 16.53
N TYR A 368 -22.09 -23.96 17.46
CA TYR A 368 -22.50 -25.36 17.76
C TYR A 368 -23.59 -25.84 16.79
N GLY A 369 -23.70 -27.13 16.62
CA GLY A 369 -24.66 -27.77 15.73
C GLY A 369 -24.35 -27.65 14.24
N ILE A 370 -23.19 -27.06 13.88
CA ILE A 370 -22.76 -26.84 12.49
C ILE A 370 -21.62 -27.80 12.13
N LYS A 371 -21.82 -28.59 11.08
CA LYS A 371 -20.77 -29.45 10.51
C LYS A 371 -19.67 -28.58 9.88
N LYS A 372 -18.43 -28.77 10.28
CA LYS A 372 -17.32 -27.90 9.84
C LYS A 372 -15.94 -28.52 9.98
N VAL A 373 -14.98 -27.99 9.28
CA VAL A 373 -13.54 -28.25 9.49
C VAL A 373 -12.92 -27.03 10.17
N ILE A 374 -12.37 -27.20 11.36
CA ILE A 374 -11.79 -26.13 12.19
C ILE A 374 -10.27 -26.12 12.05
N PHE A 375 -9.68 -24.95 11.87
CA PHE A 375 -8.22 -24.76 11.77
C PHE A 375 -7.78 -23.41 12.36
N GLY A 376 -6.48 -23.26 12.61
CA GLY A 376 -5.92 -22.10 13.30
C GLY A 376 -5.75 -20.87 12.41
N GLU A 377 -5.91 -19.67 12.99
CA GLU A 377 -5.67 -18.38 12.33
C GLU A 377 -4.17 -18.13 12.00
N SER A 378 -3.26 -18.70 12.78
CA SER A 378 -1.81 -18.46 12.65
C SER A 378 -1.04 -19.57 11.92
N GLY A 379 -1.75 -20.51 11.33
CA GLY A 379 -1.20 -21.63 10.58
C GLY A 379 -2.15 -22.81 10.62
N ILE A 380 -2.09 -23.64 9.58
CA ILE A 380 -2.97 -24.79 9.45
C ILE A 380 -2.19 -26.02 9.83
N ASN A 381 -2.40 -26.45 11.06
CA ASN A 381 -1.89 -27.70 11.59
C ASN A 381 -3.08 -28.46 12.19
N ASN A 382 -3.15 -29.78 12.00
CA ASN A 382 -4.15 -30.66 12.61
C ASN A 382 -5.59 -30.11 12.55
N PRO A 383 -6.18 -29.89 11.35
CA PRO A 383 -7.57 -29.47 11.23
C PRO A 383 -8.52 -30.46 11.90
N ILE A 384 -9.54 -29.96 12.61
CA ILE A 384 -10.53 -30.78 13.32
C ILE A 384 -11.78 -30.92 12.45
N ILE A 385 -12.15 -32.14 12.09
CA ILE A 385 -13.42 -32.43 11.39
C ILE A 385 -14.52 -32.58 12.44
N ASP A 386 -15.34 -31.56 12.60
CA ASP A 386 -16.45 -31.50 13.57
C ASP A 386 -17.78 -31.79 12.87
N ILE A 387 -18.05 -33.08 12.66
CA ILE A 387 -19.27 -33.51 11.96
C ILE A 387 -20.53 -33.42 12.82
N ASP A 388 -20.35 -33.50 14.13
CA ASP A 388 -21.49 -33.45 15.09
C ASP A 388 -21.75 -32.01 15.57
N GLY A 389 -20.95 -31.02 15.13
CA GLY A 389 -21.10 -29.64 15.59
C GLY A 389 -20.77 -29.42 17.07
N LYS A 390 -19.86 -30.23 17.65
CA LYS A 390 -19.56 -30.25 19.09
C LYS A 390 -18.72 -29.06 19.56
N TYR A 391 -18.06 -28.37 18.66
CA TYR A 391 -17.07 -27.33 19.01
C TYR A 391 -17.49 -25.94 18.57
N ALA A 392 -17.26 -24.96 19.43
CA ALA A 392 -17.15 -23.57 19.03
C ALA A 392 -15.69 -23.19 18.75
N MET A 393 -15.45 -21.94 18.32
CA MET A 393 -14.12 -21.39 18.09
C MET A 393 -14.00 -20.02 18.74
N SER A 394 -12.82 -19.74 19.31
CA SER A 394 -12.42 -18.39 19.71
C SER A 394 -11.79 -17.64 18.52
N HIS A 395 -11.30 -16.43 18.79
CA HIS A 395 -10.61 -15.61 17.77
C HIS A 395 -9.32 -16.23 17.16
N GLY A 396 -8.76 -17.27 17.77
CA GLY A 396 -7.55 -17.94 17.28
C GLY A 396 -7.80 -19.10 16.32
N ALA A 397 -9.07 -19.42 16.02
CA ALA A 397 -9.47 -20.46 15.09
C ALA A 397 -10.64 -20.02 14.21
N MET A 398 -10.73 -20.60 13.02
CA MET A 398 -11.81 -20.41 12.04
C MET A 398 -12.25 -21.77 11.49
N SER A 399 -13.37 -21.81 10.79
CA SER A 399 -13.80 -23.06 10.17
C SER A 399 -14.52 -22.85 8.85
N ILE A 400 -14.44 -23.87 7.99
CA ILE A 400 -15.23 -23.97 6.76
C ILE A 400 -16.36 -24.96 6.99
N ILE A 401 -17.58 -24.57 6.62
CA ILE A 401 -18.78 -25.40 6.72
C ILE A 401 -18.71 -26.51 5.68
N ILE A 402 -19.11 -27.71 6.07
CA ILE A 402 -19.12 -28.93 5.23
C ILE A 402 -20.48 -29.62 5.29
N ASP A 403 -20.82 -30.35 4.25
CA ASP A 403 -22.06 -31.13 4.19
C ASP A 403 -21.93 -32.51 4.84
N ASN A 404 -20.75 -33.14 4.70
CA ASN A 404 -20.51 -34.52 5.14
C ASN A 404 -19.04 -34.81 5.48
N VAL A 405 -18.80 -36.01 6.06
CA VAL A 405 -17.46 -36.46 6.49
C VAL A 405 -16.48 -36.61 5.32
N LYS A 406 -16.96 -37.03 4.14
CA LYS A 406 -16.11 -37.25 2.96
C LYS A 406 -15.51 -35.92 2.51
N GLU A 407 -16.34 -34.89 2.43
CA GLU A 407 -15.94 -33.52 2.14
C GLU A 407 -14.95 -33.01 3.19
N GLY A 408 -15.25 -33.17 4.47
CA GLY A 408 -14.35 -32.78 5.55
C GLY A 408 -12.96 -33.42 5.47
N LYS A 409 -12.87 -34.69 5.07
CA LYS A 409 -11.59 -35.40 4.85
C LYS A 409 -10.81 -34.81 3.67
N LYS A 410 -11.48 -34.55 2.52
CA LYS A 410 -10.86 -33.91 1.34
C LYS A 410 -10.32 -32.53 1.71
N LEU A 411 -11.17 -31.70 2.31
CA LEU A 411 -10.84 -30.33 2.73
C LEU A 411 -9.66 -30.35 3.74
N SER A 412 -9.72 -31.20 4.76
CA SER A 412 -8.64 -31.32 5.74
C SER A 412 -7.29 -31.71 5.09
N LYS A 413 -7.31 -32.65 4.14
CA LYS A 413 -6.12 -33.04 3.37
C LYS A 413 -5.56 -31.88 2.56
N PHE A 414 -6.44 -31.13 1.86
CA PHE A 414 -6.04 -29.97 1.06
C PHE A 414 -5.44 -28.86 1.94
N LEU A 415 -6.08 -28.53 3.06
CA LEU A 415 -5.60 -27.50 3.99
C LEU A 415 -4.20 -27.81 4.55
N CYS A 416 -3.80 -29.09 4.60
CA CYS A 416 -2.46 -29.53 5.04
C CYS A 416 -1.48 -29.73 3.88
N SER A 417 -1.86 -29.44 2.63
CA SER A 417 -1.01 -29.65 1.46
C SER A 417 0.01 -28.51 1.25
N GLU A 418 1.10 -28.82 0.55
CA GLU A 418 2.09 -27.83 0.12
C GLU A 418 1.49 -26.76 -0.80
N ILE A 419 0.52 -27.14 -1.64
CA ILE A 419 -0.20 -26.21 -2.51
C ILE A 419 -0.93 -25.17 -1.66
N PHE A 420 -1.64 -25.60 -0.61
CA PHE A 420 -2.36 -24.68 0.25
C PHE A 420 -1.43 -23.79 1.09
N ASP A 421 -0.28 -24.30 1.51
CA ASP A 421 0.76 -23.50 2.17
C ASP A 421 1.29 -22.39 1.25
N ARG A 422 1.48 -22.67 -0.05
CA ARG A 422 1.81 -21.64 -1.06
C ARG A 422 0.71 -20.59 -1.18
N ILE A 423 -0.57 -21.00 -1.25
CA ILE A 423 -1.72 -20.11 -1.30
C ILE A 423 -1.75 -19.18 -0.08
N ILE A 424 -1.59 -19.72 1.13
CA ILE A 424 -1.56 -18.94 2.36
C ILE A 424 -0.40 -17.95 2.35
N LYS A 425 0.80 -18.37 1.95
CA LYS A 425 1.97 -17.48 1.82
C LYS A 425 1.74 -16.35 0.81
N ALA A 426 1.10 -16.66 -0.31
CA ALA A 426 0.73 -15.66 -1.31
C ALA A 426 -0.29 -14.63 -0.78
N CYS A 427 -1.17 -15.04 0.12
CA CYS A 427 -2.23 -14.23 0.74
C CYS A 427 -1.83 -13.61 2.10
N LEU A 428 -0.55 -13.58 2.47
CA LEU A 428 -0.09 -12.91 3.68
C LEU A 428 0.15 -11.42 3.41
N TRP A 429 -0.88 -10.60 3.54
CA TRP A 429 -0.77 -9.13 3.46
C TRP A 429 -0.20 -8.51 4.75
N SER A 430 -0.36 -9.17 5.89
CA SER A 430 0.24 -8.84 7.19
C SER A 430 1.18 -9.95 7.67
N SER A 431 1.82 -9.79 8.81
CA SER A 431 3.01 -10.58 9.16
C SER A 431 2.80 -12.08 9.43
N PHE A 432 1.61 -12.54 9.89
CA PHE A 432 1.46 -13.97 10.27
C PHE A 432 0.03 -14.53 10.33
N ARG A 433 -1.00 -13.70 10.09
CA ARG A 433 -2.39 -14.15 10.22
C ARG A 433 -2.99 -14.45 8.87
N ILE A 434 -3.69 -15.57 8.78
CA ILE A 434 -4.55 -15.91 7.64
C ILE A 434 -5.73 -14.94 7.62
N GLU A 435 -5.95 -14.28 6.50
CA GLU A 435 -7.10 -13.39 6.32
C GLU A 435 -8.33 -14.23 5.97
N TRP A 436 -9.15 -14.51 6.99
CA TRP A 436 -10.32 -15.37 6.87
C TRP A 436 -11.31 -14.95 5.78
N SER A 437 -11.41 -13.64 5.52
CA SER A 437 -12.37 -13.11 4.56
C SER A 437 -12.05 -13.45 3.11
N MET A 438 -10.82 -13.86 2.78
CA MET A 438 -10.48 -14.33 1.43
C MET A 438 -11.25 -15.59 1.02
N PHE A 439 -11.55 -16.47 1.98
CA PHE A 439 -12.31 -17.70 1.72
C PHE A 439 -13.73 -17.45 1.20
N LYS A 440 -14.31 -16.27 1.48
CA LYS A 440 -15.63 -15.91 0.97
C LYS A 440 -15.73 -15.80 -0.54
N ASP A 441 -14.59 -15.62 -1.20
CA ASP A 441 -14.51 -15.53 -2.65
C ASP A 441 -14.02 -16.82 -3.30
N PHE A 442 -13.62 -17.83 -2.51
CA PHE A 442 -13.25 -19.14 -3.02
C PHE A 442 -14.50 -19.94 -3.43
N LYS A 443 -14.35 -20.81 -4.43
CA LYS A 443 -15.34 -21.82 -4.77
C LYS A 443 -15.64 -22.70 -3.57
N LYS A 444 -16.85 -23.22 -3.45
CA LYS A 444 -17.23 -24.15 -2.37
C LYS A 444 -16.30 -25.36 -2.31
N ASN A 445 -15.95 -25.90 -3.48
CA ASN A 445 -15.12 -27.09 -3.65
C ASN A 445 -13.64 -26.78 -4.02
N PHE A 446 -13.12 -25.62 -3.63
CA PHE A 446 -11.75 -25.17 -3.96
C PHE A 446 -10.65 -26.19 -3.57
N TYR A 447 -10.95 -27.10 -2.65
CA TYR A 447 -10.04 -28.18 -2.22
C TYR A 447 -9.91 -29.32 -3.26
N GLU A 448 -10.72 -29.36 -4.28
CA GLU A 448 -10.60 -30.35 -5.38
C GLU A 448 -9.45 -30.04 -6.34
N LEU A 449 -8.81 -28.89 -6.21
CA LEU A 449 -7.61 -28.51 -6.96
C LEU A 449 -6.44 -29.52 -6.85
N LEU A 450 -6.44 -30.41 -5.84
CA LEU A 450 -5.46 -31.50 -5.71
C LEU A 450 -5.76 -32.70 -6.62
N GLU A 451 -6.95 -32.76 -7.21
CA GLU A 451 -7.40 -33.90 -8.03
C GLU A 451 -7.10 -33.65 -9.53
N GLU A 452 -6.68 -32.45 -9.90
CA GLU A 452 -6.14 -32.05 -11.21
C GLU A 452 -4.60 -32.17 -11.25
#